data_43e128b402e1ccc270981a6740d666a4
#
_entry.id   43e128b402e1ccc270981a6740d666a4
#
_cell.length_a   1.000
_cell.length_b   1.000
_cell.length_c   1.000
_cell.angle_alpha   90.00
_cell.angle_beta   90.00
_cell.angle_gamma   90.00
#
_symmetry.space_group_name_H-M   'P 1'
#
loop_
_entity.id
_entity.type
_entity.pdbx_description
1 polymer ?
#
loop_
_entity_poly.entity_id
_entity_poly.type
_entity_poly.pdbx_seq_one_letter_code
_entity_poly.pdbx_strand_id
1 'polypeptide(L)'
;VYKRQPYNIYNTLSAYAALKTMGAGYEHFKEMIEAFDYGNNRESIFNINGARVQLHLAKNPIGFQQKVSHVLRDPNPKDIIIQINDTYQDGEDVSWLWDVDFQYLAESNARKIITAGTRKYDMALRLKYEDVSCESTDDMRASVLECVEQGTKNLYVIVNYSGLYQTCL
;
A
#
# COMPACT_ATOMS: atom_id res chain seq x y z
N VAL A 1 -9.22 -12.79 3.66
CA VAL A 1 -7.76 -12.63 3.70
C VAL A 1 -7.37 -11.38 4.48
N TYR A 2 -8.05 -10.26 4.28
CA TYR A 2 -7.75 -8.97 4.94
C TYR A 2 -7.90 -9.00 6.47
N LYS A 3 -8.89 -9.74 6.99
CA LYS A 3 -9.11 -9.92 8.45
C LYS A 3 -7.94 -10.61 9.17
N ARG A 4 -7.06 -11.30 8.44
CA ARG A 4 -5.93 -12.08 8.98
C ARG A 4 -4.59 -11.33 9.01
N GLN A 5 -4.56 -10.04 8.66
CA GLN A 5 -3.33 -9.24 8.78
C GLN A 5 -3.01 -9.01 10.28
N PRO A 6 -1.74 -9.13 10.70
CA PRO A 6 -1.36 -9.05 12.12
C PRO A 6 -1.88 -7.79 12.84
N TYR A 7 -1.82 -6.63 12.19
CA TYR A 7 -2.30 -5.38 12.78
C TYR A 7 -3.83 -5.35 12.96
N ASN A 8 -4.59 -6.06 12.14
CA ASN A 8 -6.05 -6.17 12.32
C ASN A 8 -6.42 -7.03 13.53
N ILE A 9 -5.55 -7.94 13.94
CA ILE A 9 -5.73 -8.70 15.18
C ILE A 9 -5.70 -7.75 16.38
N TYR A 10 -4.72 -6.85 16.44
CA TYR A 10 -4.64 -5.84 17.51
C TYR A 10 -5.82 -4.87 17.49
N ASN A 11 -6.23 -4.40 16.31
CA ASN A 11 -7.42 -3.55 16.17
C ASN A 11 -8.69 -4.28 16.63
N THR A 12 -8.83 -5.55 16.27
CA THR A 12 -9.97 -6.39 16.68
C THR A 12 -9.97 -6.62 18.20
N LEU A 13 -8.80 -6.91 18.79
CA LEU A 13 -8.66 -7.07 20.24
C LEU A 13 -9.00 -5.77 20.99
N SER A 14 -8.54 -4.63 20.50
CA SER A 14 -8.84 -3.31 21.09
C SER A 14 -10.33 -2.99 21.02
N ALA A 15 -10.97 -3.25 19.88
CA ALA A 15 -12.41 -3.10 19.72
C ALA A 15 -13.20 -4.04 20.65
N TYR A 16 -12.77 -5.29 20.75
CA TYR A 16 -13.39 -6.23 21.70
C TYR A 16 -13.24 -5.79 23.14
N ALA A 17 -12.05 -5.35 23.55
CA ALA A 17 -11.81 -4.86 24.91
C ALA A 17 -12.74 -3.69 25.25
N ALA A 18 -12.87 -2.71 24.33
CA ALA A 18 -13.77 -1.57 24.50
C ALA A 18 -15.24 -2.02 24.61
N LEU A 19 -15.70 -2.87 23.72
CA LEU A 19 -17.09 -3.37 23.73
C LEU A 19 -17.40 -4.22 24.97
N LYS A 20 -16.44 -5.00 25.45
CA LYS A 20 -16.58 -5.79 26.68
C LYS A 20 -16.79 -4.88 27.90
N THR A 21 -16.09 -3.75 27.99
CA THR A 21 -16.31 -2.78 29.09
C THR A 21 -17.72 -2.16 29.02
N MET A 22 -18.33 -2.14 27.85
CA MET A 22 -19.71 -1.67 27.65
C MET A 22 -20.76 -2.80 27.83
N GLY A 23 -20.35 -4.00 28.24
CA GLY A 23 -21.25 -5.13 28.50
C GLY A 23 -21.60 -5.99 27.29
N ALA A 24 -20.94 -5.80 26.14
CA ALA A 24 -21.16 -6.64 24.96
C ALA A 24 -20.62 -8.07 25.17
N GLY A 25 -21.41 -9.07 24.82
CA GLY A 25 -21.01 -10.48 24.86
C GLY A 25 -20.08 -10.88 23.70
N TYR A 26 -19.26 -11.91 23.89
CA TYR A 26 -18.33 -12.41 22.88
C TYR A 26 -19.04 -12.88 21.59
N GLU A 27 -20.13 -13.61 21.70
CA GLU A 27 -20.84 -14.14 20.52
C GLU A 27 -21.37 -13.02 19.63
N HIS A 28 -21.91 -11.98 20.21
CA HIS A 28 -22.37 -10.79 19.47
C HIS A 28 -21.20 -10.08 18.76
N PHE A 29 -20.06 -9.94 19.44
CA PHE A 29 -18.85 -9.39 18.82
C PHE A 29 -18.36 -10.23 17.66
N LYS A 30 -18.38 -11.57 17.81
CA LYS A 30 -17.98 -12.51 16.77
C LYS A 30 -18.86 -12.37 15.52
N GLU A 31 -20.19 -12.34 15.69
CA GLU A 31 -21.13 -12.13 14.59
C GLU A 31 -20.87 -10.80 13.86
N MET A 32 -20.65 -9.71 14.60
CA MET A 32 -20.31 -8.41 14.03
C MET A 32 -19.00 -8.47 13.21
N ILE A 33 -17.96 -9.10 13.72
CA ILE A 33 -16.67 -9.20 13.01
C ILE A 33 -16.78 -10.10 11.77
N GLU A 34 -17.57 -11.15 11.82
CA GLU A 34 -17.81 -12.03 10.67
C GLU A 34 -18.57 -11.31 9.55
N ALA A 35 -19.56 -10.51 9.93
CA ALA A 35 -20.36 -9.71 9.01
C ALA A 35 -19.64 -8.42 8.54
N PHE A 36 -18.60 -7.98 9.24
CA PHE A 36 -17.94 -6.72 8.96
C PHE A 36 -17.24 -6.74 7.61
N ASP A 37 -17.64 -5.86 6.71
CA ASP A 37 -16.95 -5.58 5.46
C ASP A 37 -16.09 -4.33 5.63
N TYR A 38 -14.79 -4.47 5.38
CA TYR A 38 -13.84 -3.36 5.48
C TYR A 38 -14.04 -2.27 4.43
N GLY A 39 -14.91 -2.48 3.43
CA GLY A 39 -15.03 -1.61 2.28
C GLY A 39 -13.72 -1.52 1.47
N ASN A 40 -13.80 -1.03 0.26
CA ASN A 40 -12.65 -0.96 -0.65
C ASN A 40 -11.71 0.24 -0.41
N ASN A 41 -11.83 0.95 0.72
CA ASN A 41 -11.19 2.26 0.90
C ASN A 41 -9.69 2.23 1.21
N ARG A 42 -9.04 1.08 1.43
CA ARG A 42 -7.61 0.99 1.76
C ARG A 42 -6.83 0.02 0.89
N GLU A 43 -7.52 -0.86 0.20
CA GLU A 43 -6.93 -1.85 -0.67
C GLU A 43 -7.95 -2.21 -1.74
N SER A 44 -7.61 -1.99 -2.99
CA SER A 44 -8.47 -2.34 -4.13
C SER A 44 -7.68 -3.21 -5.10
N ILE A 45 -8.34 -4.21 -5.66
CA ILE A 45 -7.74 -5.11 -6.63
C ILE A 45 -8.50 -4.98 -7.93
N PHE A 46 -7.79 -4.65 -8.98
CA PHE A 46 -8.31 -4.52 -10.34
C PHE A 46 -7.69 -5.59 -11.24
N ASN A 47 -8.42 -5.99 -12.25
CA ASN A 47 -7.87 -6.78 -13.36
C ASN A 47 -7.83 -5.89 -14.60
N ILE A 48 -6.63 -5.56 -15.05
CA ILE A 48 -6.41 -4.72 -16.23
C ILE A 48 -5.69 -5.58 -17.28
N ASN A 49 -6.36 -5.94 -18.36
CA ASN A 49 -5.81 -6.74 -19.45
C ASN A 49 -5.11 -8.05 -18.96
N GLY A 50 -5.68 -8.69 -17.94
CA GLY A 50 -5.15 -9.92 -17.36
C GLY A 50 -4.01 -9.72 -16.34
N ALA A 51 -3.64 -8.48 -16.03
CA ALA A 51 -2.75 -8.15 -14.93
C ALA A 51 -3.55 -7.86 -13.64
N ARG A 52 -3.09 -8.38 -12.52
CA ARG A 52 -3.63 -8.08 -11.20
C ARG A 52 -2.97 -6.81 -10.66
N VAL A 53 -3.71 -5.72 -10.65
CA VAL A 53 -3.27 -4.42 -10.13
C VAL A 53 -3.81 -4.25 -8.72
N GLN A 54 -2.94 -4.08 -7.74
CA GLN A 54 -3.27 -3.96 -6.32
C GLN A 54 -2.96 -2.55 -5.85
N LEU A 55 -4.00 -1.77 -5.58
CA LEU A 55 -3.89 -0.41 -5.07
C LEU A 55 -3.92 -0.44 -3.54
N HIS A 56 -2.91 0.13 -2.92
CA HIS A 56 -2.73 0.17 -1.47
C HIS A 56 -2.58 1.59 -0.96
N LEU A 57 -3.37 1.96 0.04
CA LEU A 57 -3.20 3.21 0.76
C LEU A 57 -2.20 3.03 1.91
N ALA A 58 -1.17 3.90 1.96
CA ALA A 58 -0.26 4.03 3.08
C ALA A 58 0.16 5.49 3.26
N LYS A 59 0.08 6.04 4.48
CA LYS A 59 0.29 7.46 4.76
C LYS A 59 1.20 7.74 5.95
N ASN A 60 1.81 6.72 6.49
CA ASN A 60 2.73 6.81 7.63
C ASN A 60 3.71 5.63 7.61
N PRO A 61 4.80 5.68 8.40
CA PRO A 61 5.84 4.64 8.39
C PRO A 61 5.28 3.23 8.62
N ILE A 62 4.43 3.07 9.62
CA ILE A 62 3.87 1.74 9.98
C ILE A 62 3.03 1.19 8.83
N GLY A 63 2.18 2.02 8.22
CA GLY A 63 1.36 1.62 7.07
C GLY A 63 2.22 1.23 5.86
N PHE A 64 3.27 2.00 5.57
CA PHE A 64 4.19 1.71 4.49
C PHE A 64 4.99 0.44 4.74
N GLN A 65 5.54 0.26 5.95
CA GLN A 65 6.27 -0.95 6.32
C GLN A 65 5.43 -2.21 6.14
N GLN A 66 4.14 -2.13 6.45
CA GLN A 66 3.21 -3.25 6.23
C GLN A 66 3.00 -3.54 4.74
N LYS A 67 2.94 -2.51 3.89
CA LYS A 67 2.79 -2.69 2.43
C LYS A 67 4.06 -3.24 1.81
N VAL A 68 5.23 -2.75 2.19
CA VAL A 68 6.53 -3.34 1.82
C VAL A 68 6.56 -4.82 2.21
N SER A 69 6.23 -5.15 3.45
CA SER A 69 6.17 -6.54 3.93
C SER A 69 5.15 -7.40 3.17
N HIS A 70 4.05 -6.80 2.71
CA HIS A 70 3.06 -7.51 1.89
C HIS A 70 3.60 -7.83 0.49
N VAL A 71 4.25 -6.86 -0.14
CA VAL A 71 4.90 -7.05 -1.45
C VAL A 71 5.98 -8.12 -1.41
N LEU A 72 6.79 -8.14 -0.34
CA LEU A 72 7.85 -9.14 -0.15
C LEU A 72 7.34 -10.57 -0.02
N ARG A 73 6.15 -10.77 0.53
CA ARG A 73 5.55 -12.10 0.68
C ARG A 73 5.07 -12.71 -0.63
N ASP A 74 4.90 -11.92 -1.67
CA ASP A 74 4.58 -12.43 -2.99
C ASP A 74 5.87 -12.93 -3.68
N PRO A 75 6.04 -14.23 -3.92
CA PRO A 75 7.25 -14.76 -4.55
C PRO A 75 7.29 -14.51 -6.07
N ASN A 76 6.18 -14.07 -6.66
CA ASN A 76 6.09 -13.90 -8.10
C ASN A 76 6.80 -12.62 -8.57
N PRO A 77 7.30 -12.59 -9.83
CA PRO A 77 7.74 -11.36 -10.47
C PRO A 77 6.64 -10.31 -10.48
N LYS A 78 6.98 -9.09 -10.15
CA LYS A 78 6.04 -7.97 -10.00
C LYS A 78 6.66 -6.65 -10.40
N ASP A 79 5.82 -5.67 -10.68
CA ASP A 79 6.22 -4.27 -10.74
C ASP A 79 5.61 -3.50 -9.57
N ILE A 80 6.27 -2.43 -9.16
CA ILE A 80 5.86 -1.63 -7.99
C ILE A 80 5.84 -0.17 -8.40
N ILE A 81 4.73 0.52 -8.14
CA ILE A 81 4.64 1.98 -8.27
C ILE A 81 4.41 2.56 -6.88
N ILE A 82 5.20 3.55 -6.50
CA ILE A 82 5.07 4.27 -5.23
C ILE A 82 4.79 5.73 -5.54
N GLN A 83 3.59 6.20 -5.23
CA GLN A 83 3.21 7.60 -5.40
C GLN A 83 3.14 8.31 -4.06
N ILE A 84 3.93 9.37 -3.93
CA ILE A 84 3.97 10.24 -2.74
C ILE A 84 3.61 11.66 -3.16
N ASN A 85 2.60 12.21 -2.51
CA ASN A 85 2.19 13.60 -2.63
C ASN A 85 2.34 14.31 -1.28
N ASP A 86 2.42 15.63 -1.31
CA ASP A 86 2.50 16.53 -0.16
C ASP A 86 1.35 17.55 -0.18
N THR A 87 0.18 17.13 -0.61
CA THR A 87 -1.01 17.97 -0.57
C THR A 87 -1.48 18.18 0.87
N TYR A 88 -2.32 19.18 1.09
CA TYR A 88 -2.90 19.44 2.42
C TYR A 88 -3.51 18.19 3.08
N GLN A 89 -4.08 17.28 2.30
CA GLN A 89 -4.69 16.03 2.80
C GLN A 89 -3.65 14.97 3.19
N ASP A 90 -2.46 15.02 2.59
CA ASP A 90 -1.38 14.06 2.82
C ASP A 90 -0.45 14.47 3.96
N GLY A 91 -0.39 15.78 4.24
CA GLY A 91 0.61 16.41 5.09
C GLY A 91 1.85 16.83 4.29
N GLU A 92 2.37 18.00 4.58
CA GLU A 92 3.51 18.59 3.86
C GLU A 92 4.84 17.91 4.20
N ASP A 93 4.93 17.35 5.42
CA ASP A 93 6.13 16.66 5.89
C ASP A 93 6.16 15.21 5.41
N VAL A 94 7.15 14.90 4.58
CA VAL A 94 7.43 13.56 4.06
C VAL A 94 8.68 12.92 4.70
N SER A 95 9.24 13.53 5.75
CA SER A 95 10.43 13.01 6.44
C SER A 95 10.22 11.60 7.01
N TRP A 96 8.98 11.23 7.30
CA TRP A 96 8.60 9.89 7.75
C TRP A 96 8.99 8.76 6.77
N LEU A 97 9.29 9.08 5.50
CA LEU A 97 9.83 8.11 4.55
C LEU A 97 11.16 7.50 5.02
N TRP A 98 11.91 8.22 5.85
CA TRP A 98 13.18 7.74 6.41
C TRP A 98 13.01 6.73 7.53
N ASP A 99 11.80 6.59 8.08
CA ASP A 99 11.46 5.62 9.13
C ASP A 99 10.94 4.28 8.55
N VAL A 100 11.00 4.10 7.22
CA VAL A 100 10.54 2.88 6.53
C VAL A 100 11.73 2.10 6.01
N ASP A 101 11.76 0.79 6.22
CA ASP A 101 12.81 -0.12 5.78
C ASP A 101 12.63 -0.51 4.30
N PHE A 102 12.93 0.42 3.39
CA PHE A 102 12.82 0.18 1.95
C PHE A 102 13.92 -0.74 1.41
N GLN A 103 15.02 -0.96 2.14
CA GLN A 103 16.11 -1.87 1.77
C GLN A 103 15.60 -3.26 1.36
N TYR A 104 14.54 -3.73 1.98
CA TYR A 104 13.94 -5.03 1.65
C TYR A 104 13.33 -5.08 0.24
N LEU A 105 13.06 -3.94 -0.40
CA LEU A 105 12.60 -3.95 -1.79
C LEU A 105 13.67 -4.45 -2.77
N ALA A 106 14.94 -4.34 -2.43
CA ALA A 106 16.02 -4.94 -3.22
C ALA A 106 15.92 -6.47 -3.32
N GLU A 107 15.33 -7.12 -2.29
CA GLU A 107 15.12 -8.57 -2.21
C GLU A 107 13.78 -9.01 -2.82
N SER A 108 12.96 -8.04 -3.24
CA SER A 108 11.60 -8.28 -3.68
C SER A 108 11.57 -8.81 -5.09
N ASN A 109 11.56 -9.71 -5.71
CA ASN A 109 11.43 -10.08 -7.15
C ASN A 109 10.75 -8.98 -8.02
N ALA A 110 11.00 -7.70 -7.68
CA ALA A 110 10.52 -6.58 -8.47
C ALA A 110 11.33 -6.46 -9.74
N ARG A 111 10.64 -6.45 -10.89
CA ARG A 111 11.26 -6.23 -12.20
C ARG A 111 11.50 -4.74 -12.44
N LYS A 112 10.57 -3.91 -11.96
CA LYS A 112 10.58 -2.47 -12.09
C LYS A 112 9.99 -1.82 -10.84
N ILE A 113 10.64 -0.74 -10.38
CA ILE A 113 10.11 0.13 -9.31
C ILE A 113 10.02 1.54 -9.88
N ILE A 114 8.84 2.16 -9.76
CA ILE A 114 8.56 3.49 -10.30
C ILE A 114 8.11 4.39 -9.16
N THR A 115 8.68 5.59 -9.08
CA THR A 115 8.25 6.62 -8.16
C THR A 115 7.40 7.66 -8.89
N ALA A 116 6.32 8.13 -8.26
CA ALA A 116 5.35 9.06 -8.83
C ALA A 116 4.91 10.10 -7.79
N GLY A 117 4.14 11.07 -8.23
CA GLY A 117 3.56 12.13 -7.39
C GLY A 117 4.46 13.35 -7.25
N THR A 118 3.99 14.31 -6.46
CA THR A 118 4.69 15.60 -6.24
C THR A 118 6.05 15.43 -5.56
N ARG A 119 6.20 14.35 -4.74
CA ARG A 119 7.41 14.01 -3.99
C ARG A 119 8.15 12.77 -4.55
N LYS A 120 7.98 12.51 -5.84
CA LYS A 120 8.63 11.36 -6.51
C LYS A 120 10.15 11.34 -6.38
N TYR A 121 10.79 12.51 -6.38
CA TYR A 121 12.24 12.61 -6.26
C TYR A 121 12.73 12.37 -4.83
N ASP A 122 11.95 12.78 -3.80
CA ASP A 122 12.25 12.44 -2.41
C ASP A 122 12.17 10.92 -2.21
N MET A 123 11.15 10.30 -2.79
CA MET A 123 11.02 8.84 -2.74
C MET A 123 12.14 8.14 -3.50
N ALA A 124 12.49 8.63 -4.70
CA ALA A 124 13.61 8.10 -5.48
C ALA A 124 14.95 8.24 -4.73
N LEU A 125 15.18 9.39 -4.10
CA LEU A 125 16.34 9.63 -3.26
C LEU A 125 16.39 8.63 -2.08
N ARG A 126 15.25 8.44 -1.41
CA ARG A 126 15.14 7.49 -0.30
C ARG A 126 15.48 6.05 -0.73
N LEU A 127 14.97 5.62 -1.90
CA LEU A 127 15.28 4.31 -2.47
C LEU A 127 16.75 4.18 -2.84
N LYS A 128 17.34 5.23 -3.41
CA LYS A 128 18.77 5.26 -3.76
C LYS A 128 19.67 5.06 -2.54
N TYR A 129 19.31 5.58 -1.37
CA TYR A 129 20.07 5.37 -0.13
C TYR A 129 20.03 3.92 0.36
N GLU A 130 19.11 3.12 -0.15
CA GLU A 130 19.01 1.68 0.12
C GLU A 130 19.48 0.82 -1.06
N ASP A 131 20.20 1.41 -2.00
CA ASP A 131 20.67 0.75 -3.23
C ASP A 131 19.54 0.10 -4.08
N VAL A 132 18.31 0.62 -3.93
CA VAL A 132 17.14 0.19 -4.70
C VAL A 132 17.01 1.04 -5.96
N SER A 133 17.20 0.44 -7.13
CA SER A 133 17.04 1.13 -8.41
C SER A 133 15.56 1.43 -8.70
N CYS A 134 15.28 2.63 -9.17
CA CYS A 134 13.93 3.04 -9.56
C CYS A 134 13.95 4.03 -10.72
N GLU A 135 12.80 4.16 -11.38
CA GLU A 135 12.50 5.21 -12.36
C GLU A 135 11.49 6.19 -11.76
N SER A 136 11.43 7.42 -12.27
CA SER A 136 10.45 8.41 -11.83
C SER A 136 9.54 8.82 -12.98
N THR A 137 8.24 8.97 -12.71
CA THR A 137 7.22 9.36 -13.69
C THR A 137 6.41 10.56 -13.25
N ASP A 138 5.93 11.35 -14.21
CA ASP A 138 4.93 12.41 -14.01
C ASP A 138 3.51 11.89 -14.21
N ASP A 139 3.36 10.76 -14.91
CA ASP A 139 2.07 10.15 -15.21
C ASP A 139 2.02 8.70 -14.70
N MET A 140 1.52 8.56 -13.48
CA MET A 140 1.35 7.24 -12.86
C MET A 140 0.38 6.35 -13.65
N ARG A 141 -0.69 6.92 -14.24
CA ARG A 141 -1.68 6.12 -15.01
C ARG A 141 -1.06 5.55 -16.27
N ALA A 142 -0.30 6.37 -17.00
CA ALA A 142 0.45 5.89 -18.16
C ALA A 142 1.43 4.79 -17.75
N SER A 143 2.11 4.93 -16.62
CA SER A 143 3.05 3.91 -16.13
C SER A 143 2.36 2.61 -15.72
N VAL A 144 1.14 2.65 -15.16
CA VAL A 144 0.34 1.44 -14.90
C VAL A 144 0.03 0.71 -16.21
N LEU A 145 -0.42 1.43 -17.23
CA LEU A 145 -0.73 0.83 -18.53
C LEU A 145 0.52 0.27 -19.20
N GLU A 146 1.62 1.00 -19.18
CA GLU A 146 2.91 0.56 -19.71
C GLU A 146 3.40 -0.73 -19.06
N CYS A 147 3.36 -0.84 -17.72
CA CYS A 147 3.72 -2.05 -17.00
C CYS A 147 2.85 -3.24 -17.46
N VAL A 148 1.54 -3.03 -17.63
CA VAL A 148 0.62 -4.07 -18.08
C VAL A 148 0.93 -4.49 -19.53
N GLU A 149 1.18 -3.54 -20.43
CA GLU A 149 1.56 -3.79 -21.82
C GLU A 149 2.90 -4.54 -21.96
N GLN A 150 3.85 -4.25 -21.06
CA GLN A 150 5.12 -4.95 -20.92
C GLN A 150 5.00 -6.35 -20.27
N GLY A 151 3.77 -6.81 -20.04
CA GLY A 151 3.47 -8.18 -19.62
C GLY A 151 3.51 -8.41 -18.11
N THR A 152 3.45 -7.35 -17.29
CA THR A 152 3.28 -7.48 -15.85
C THR A 152 2.03 -8.28 -15.51
N LYS A 153 2.16 -9.28 -14.64
CA LYS A 153 1.02 -10.05 -14.13
C LYS A 153 0.58 -9.59 -12.74
N ASN A 154 1.52 -9.06 -11.95
CA ASN A 154 1.26 -8.52 -10.62
C ASN A 154 1.85 -7.12 -10.53
N LEU A 155 1.01 -6.12 -10.34
CA LEU A 155 1.39 -4.73 -10.16
C LEU A 155 0.90 -4.24 -8.79
N TYR A 156 1.81 -3.73 -7.98
CA TYR A 156 1.52 -3.10 -6.69
C TYR A 156 1.62 -1.59 -6.84
N VAL A 157 0.56 -0.89 -6.52
CA VAL A 157 0.50 0.58 -6.54
C VAL A 157 0.27 1.04 -5.12
N ILE A 158 1.27 1.65 -4.50
CA ILE A 158 1.21 2.15 -3.12
C ILE A 158 1.10 3.67 -3.19
N VAL A 159 0.05 4.22 -2.62
CA VAL A 159 -0.26 5.66 -2.69
C VAL A 159 -0.58 6.21 -1.31
N ASN A 160 -0.37 7.52 -1.11
CA ASN A 160 -0.96 8.23 0.01
C ASN A 160 -2.35 8.79 -0.35
N TYR A 161 -2.98 9.61 0.50
CA TYR A 161 -4.41 9.93 0.40
C TYR A 161 -4.82 10.52 -0.95
N SER A 162 -4.16 11.59 -1.37
CA SER A 162 -4.52 12.26 -2.62
C SER A 162 -4.26 11.38 -3.84
N GLY A 163 -3.24 10.52 -3.77
CA GLY A 163 -2.95 9.53 -4.80
C GLY A 163 -4.09 8.53 -4.99
N LEU A 164 -4.79 8.13 -3.92
CA LEU A 164 -5.92 7.22 -4.00
C LEU A 164 -7.04 7.79 -4.88
N TYR A 165 -7.39 9.05 -4.70
CA TYR A 165 -8.44 9.71 -5.52
C TYR A 165 -8.03 9.88 -6.98
N GLN A 166 -6.75 10.14 -7.23
CA GLN A 166 -6.21 10.27 -8.59
C GLN A 166 -6.19 8.93 -9.34
N THR A 167 -6.14 7.81 -8.63
CA THR A 167 -6.06 6.46 -9.21
C THR A 167 -7.45 5.88 -9.51
N CYS A 168 -8.48 6.29 -8.77
CA CYS A 168 -9.85 5.80 -8.91
C CYS A 168 -10.66 6.51 -10.01
N LEU A 169 -10.12 7.53 -10.66
CA LEU A 169 -10.70 8.26 -11.79
C LEU A 169 -10.07 7.78 -13.11
#